data_821e94275f11dfe6e92cca7dab064da7
#
_entry.id   821e94275f11dfe6e92cca7dab064da7
#
_cell.length_a   1.000
_cell.length_b   1.000
_cell.length_c   1.000
_cell.angle_alpha   90.00
_cell.angle_beta   90.00
_cell.angle_gamma   90.00
#
_symmetry.space_group_name_H-M   'P 1'
#
loop_
_entity.id
_entity.type
_entity.pdbx_description
1 polymer ?
#
loop_
_entity_poly.entity_id
_entity_poly.type
_entity_poly.pdbx_seq_one_letter_code
_entity_poly.pdbx_strand_id
1 'polypeptide(L)'
;MEKIHDQNIFFLKELFEDQYFDWIYYKQPITFNFFRSGGGTHLYLIENANRKYVARINYYEPKNAWGVKKQEYDVLKFIEPLKISPKAYYFSNNNSIKQDLTIVEYIEGEILGDISDKHIFDLATDLNKLHKTYQFDRTGDTLPPQDSSPYRCTIYNEFANGEDKKIEKYLSWEDINKIIEPYNRINKKLGDWFNNLRIFDNLTKFCLCHADLKKENILTTDKGIMLIDWECAGSDIPETDIGRLFSGCEFSERQQDIFLKAYYGNIPDEIILQRIIFIKKVLDFFYILEDYIILKRKTWNPDKMLKELLGYEKQMDGRA
;
A
#
# COMPACT_ATOMS: atom_id res chain seq x y z
N MET A 1 6.35 25.90 7.16
CA MET A 1 5.45 24.79 7.54
C MET A 1 4.29 25.28 8.40
N GLU A 2 4.53 25.94 9.51
CA GLU A 2 3.48 26.42 10.43
C GLU A 2 2.36 27.21 9.72
N LYS A 3 2.70 28.15 8.86
CA LYS A 3 1.74 28.96 8.09
C LYS A 3 0.81 28.14 7.16
N ILE A 4 1.28 27.00 6.64
CA ILE A 4 0.46 26.13 5.79
C ILE A 4 -0.56 25.35 6.64
N HIS A 5 -0.16 24.92 7.83
CA HIS A 5 -1.06 24.21 8.73
C HIS A 5 -2.16 25.15 9.25
N ASP A 6 -1.83 26.40 9.57
CA ASP A 6 -2.83 27.40 9.96
C ASP A 6 -3.85 27.67 8.85
N GLN A 7 -3.39 27.77 7.60
CA GLN A 7 -4.27 27.93 6.43
C GLN A 7 -5.20 26.75 6.22
N ASN A 8 -4.68 25.53 6.36
CA ASN A 8 -5.49 24.32 6.22
C ASN A 8 -6.50 24.16 7.36
N ILE A 9 -6.11 24.49 8.59
CA ILE A 9 -7.05 24.49 9.73
C ILE A 9 -8.13 25.57 9.54
N PHE A 10 -7.77 26.75 9.06
CA PHE A 10 -8.72 27.81 8.74
C PHE A 10 -9.72 27.34 7.66
N PHE A 11 -9.21 26.76 6.59
CA PHE A 11 -10.06 26.18 5.54
C PHE A 11 -11.02 25.10 6.07
N LEU A 12 -10.54 24.18 6.93
CA LEU A 12 -11.40 23.16 7.52
C LEU A 12 -12.50 23.78 8.38
N LYS A 13 -12.21 24.84 9.14
CA LYS A 13 -13.22 25.57 9.95
C LYS A 13 -14.28 26.18 9.04
N GLU A 14 -13.89 26.94 8.01
CA GLU A 14 -14.83 27.52 7.04
C GLU A 14 -15.70 26.44 6.37
N LEU A 15 -15.10 25.31 5.95
CA LEU A 15 -15.83 24.20 5.33
C LEU A 15 -16.94 23.67 6.27
N PHE A 16 -16.66 23.54 7.56
CA PHE A 16 -17.63 23.02 8.54
C PHE A 16 -18.64 24.09 9.01
N GLU A 17 -18.38 25.35 8.80
CA GLU A 17 -19.33 26.45 9.00
C GLU A 17 -20.27 26.61 7.81
N ASP A 18 -19.75 26.47 6.57
CA ASP A 18 -20.50 26.67 5.33
C ASP A 18 -21.29 25.44 4.90
N GLN A 19 -20.86 24.25 5.28
CA GLN A 19 -21.47 23.00 4.86
C GLN A 19 -21.97 22.17 6.05
N TYR A 20 -23.23 21.75 5.99
CA TYR A 20 -23.80 20.82 6.97
C TYR A 20 -23.38 19.37 6.65
N PHE A 21 -22.87 18.67 7.66
CA PHE A 21 -22.53 17.24 7.61
C PHE A 21 -23.40 16.48 8.62
N ASP A 22 -24.17 15.51 8.16
CA ASP A 22 -25.11 14.72 8.98
C ASP A 22 -24.43 13.83 10.04
N TRP A 23 -23.14 13.57 9.87
CA TRP A 23 -22.30 12.80 10.80
C TRP A 23 -21.64 13.66 11.89
N ILE A 24 -21.78 14.99 11.86
CA ILE A 24 -21.25 15.95 12.83
C ILE A 24 -22.36 16.36 13.81
N TYR A 25 -22.02 16.39 15.10
CA TYR A 25 -22.91 16.86 16.16
C TYR A 25 -22.68 18.33 16.47
N TYR A 26 -23.29 19.25 15.73
CA TYR A 26 -23.06 20.69 15.78
C TYR A 26 -23.44 21.36 17.13
N LYS A 27 -24.11 20.67 18.04
CA LYS A 27 -24.38 21.17 19.40
C LYS A 27 -23.16 21.10 20.32
N GLN A 28 -22.07 20.49 19.84
CA GLN A 28 -20.82 20.37 20.57
C GLN A 28 -19.69 21.05 19.79
N PRO A 29 -18.65 21.58 20.47
CA PRO A 29 -17.51 22.16 19.80
C PRO A 29 -16.85 21.18 18.82
N ILE A 30 -16.35 21.73 17.72
CA ILE A 30 -15.52 21.01 16.75
C ILE A 30 -14.11 21.55 16.88
N THR A 31 -13.15 20.68 17.09
CA THR A 31 -11.72 21.07 17.12
C THR A 31 -10.97 20.50 15.94
N PHE A 32 -9.98 21.23 15.47
CA PHE A 32 -9.13 20.90 14.33
C PHE A 32 -7.68 21.06 14.75
N ASN A 33 -6.93 19.97 14.73
CA ASN A 33 -5.54 19.96 15.15
C ASN A 33 -4.66 19.32 14.07
N PHE A 34 -3.52 19.93 13.77
CA PHE A 34 -2.53 19.25 12.94
C PHE A 34 -2.06 17.97 13.63
N PHE A 35 -2.10 16.85 12.91
CA PHE A 35 -1.77 15.55 13.44
C PHE A 35 -0.39 15.07 12.99
N ARG A 36 -0.15 15.01 11.68
CA ARG A 36 1.15 14.66 11.10
C ARG A 36 1.20 14.94 9.60
N SER A 37 2.41 14.87 9.03
CA SER A 37 2.62 14.85 7.56
C SER A 37 3.37 13.60 7.15
N GLY A 38 3.08 13.09 5.97
CA GLY A 38 3.78 11.97 5.35
C GLY A 38 3.16 11.61 4.00
N GLY A 39 3.94 10.97 3.12
CA GLY A 39 3.44 10.47 1.83
C GLY A 39 2.76 11.52 0.94
N GLY A 40 3.15 12.80 1.03
CA GLY A 40 2.52 13.87 0.24
C GLY A 40 1.20 14.40 0.81
N THR A 41 0.84 14.04 2.03
CA THR A 41 -0.43 14.39 2.66
C THR A 41 -0.22 15.00 4.04
N HIS A 42 -0.97 16.07 4.35
CA HIS A 42 -1.10 16.60 5.69
C HIS A 42 -2.36 16.02 6.36
N LEU A 43 -2.20 15.51 7.56
CA LEU A 43 -3.28 14.91 8.36
C LEU A 43 -3.68 15.85 9.48
N TYR A 44 -4.99 16.07 9.63
CA TYR A 44 -5.59 16.87 10.67
C TYR A 44 -6.60 16.03 11.45
N LEU A 45 -6.48 16.03 12.77
CA LEU A 45 -7.46 15.42 13.66
C LEU A 45 -8.64 16.37 13.82
N ILE A 46 -9.84 15.88 13.55
CA ILE A 46 -11.11 16.56 13.81
C ILE A 46 -11.77 15.83 14.97
N GLU A 47 -12.07 16.55 16.05
CA GLU A 47 -12.76 15.99 17.20
C GLU A 47 -14.10 16.69 17.40
N ASN A 48 -15.15 15.92 17.55
CA ASN A 48 -16.50 16.41 17.77
C ASN A 48 -17.28 15.47 18.68
N ALA A 49 -17.64 15.91 19.86
CA ALA A 49 -18.22 15.09 20.91
C ALA A 49 -17.30 13.89 21.24
N ASN A 50 -17.81 12.67 21.10
CA ASN A 50 -17.06 11.43 21.34
C ASN A 50 -16.52 10.79 20.04
N ARG A 51 -16.51 11.54 18.95
CA ARG A 51 -16.08 11.04 17.64
C ARG A 51 -14.82 11.77 17.17
N LYS A 52 -13.97 11.02 16.49
CA LYS A 52 -12.73 11.53 15.90
C LYS A 52 -12.71 11.18 14.42
N TYR A 53 -12.19 12.11 13.63
CA TYR A 53 -12.03 11.95 12.19
C TYR A 53 -10.64 12.43 11.77
N VAL A 54 -10.17 11.97 10.62
CA VAL A 54 -8.93 12.45 10.01
C VAL A 54 -9.27 13.13 8.69
N ALA A 55 -8.95 14.42 8.61
CA ALA A 55 -8.92 15.13 7.34
C ALA A 55 -7.53 14.94 6.71
N ARG A 56 -7.50 14.45 5.48
CA ARG A 56 -6.31 14.19 4.68
C ARG A 56 -6.28 15.21 3.55
N ILE A 57 -5.35 16.17 3.60
CA ILE A 57 -5.16 17.22 2.59
C ILE A 57 -3.89 16.91 1.81
N ASN A 58 -4.02 16.67 0.51
CA ASN A 58 -2.89 16.38 -0.36
C ASN A 58 -2.17 17.69 -0.76
N TYR A 59 -0.85 17.76 -0.59
CA TYR A 59 -0.04 18.94 -0.93
C TYR A 59 0.82 18.77 -2.19
N TYR A 60 0.71 17.63 -2.87
CA TYR A 60 1.33 17.47 -4.20
C TYR A 60 0.40 17.93 -5.30
N GLU A 61 0.96 18.56 -6.33
CA GLU A 61 0.21 18.89 -7.53
C GLU A 61 -0.32 17.61 -8.20
N PRO A 62 -1.59 17.61 -8.71
CA PRO A 62 -2.25 16.42 -9.27
C PRO A 62 -1.48 15.74 -10.40
N LYS A 63 -0.55 16.45 -11.05
CA LYS A 63 0.21 15.94 -12.21
C LYS A 63 1.24 14.87 -11.89
N ASN A 64 1.59 14.68 -10.60
CA ASN A 64 2.61 13.72 -10.17
C ASN A 64 2.10 12.78 -9.07
N ALA A 65 0.82 12.81 -8.75
CA ALA A 65 0.27 12.02 -7.66
C ALA A 65 0.09 10.57 -8.11
N TRP A 66 0.84 9.68 -7.52
CA TRP A 66 0.50 8.28 -7.41
C TRP A 66 -0.79 8.19 -6.60
N GLY A 67 -1.87 7.75 -7.24
CA GLY A 67 -3.16 7.59 -6.60
C GLY A 67 -4.01 8.87 -6.58
N VAL A 68 -5.13 8.82 -7.23
CA VAL A 68 -6.14 9.86 -7.13
C VAL A 68 -6.83 9.66 -5.77
N LYS A 69 -6.78 10.64 -4.87
CA LYS A 69 -7.46 10.55 -3.55
C LYS A 69 -8.96 10.27 -3.66
N LYS A 70 -9.55 10.65 -4.78
CA LYS A 70 -10.91 10.23 -5.13
C LYS A 70 -11.02 8.71 -5.24
N GLN A 71 -10.04 8.04 -5.83
CA GLN A 71 -9.99 6.58 -5.93
C GLN A 71 -9.99 5.93 -4.56
N GLU A 72 -9.15 6.41 -3.66
CA GLU A 72 -9.13 5.93 -2.28
C GLU A 72 -10.50 6.09 -1.60
N TYR A 73 -11.11 7.28 -1.72
CA TYR A 73 -12.45 7.53 -1.19
C TYR A 73 -13.50 6.56 -1.76
N ASP A 74 -13.52 6.38 -3.08
CA ASP A 74 -14.46 5.49 -3.76
C ASP A 74 -14.26 4.02 -3.33
N VAL A 75 -13.01 3.57 -3.18
CA VAL A 75 -12.68 2.22 -2.66
C VAL A 75 -13.16 2.07 -1.22
N LEU A 76 -12.86 3.02 -0.34
CA LEU A 76 -13.31 2.98 1.06
C LEU A 76 -14.83 2.91 1.17
N LYS A 77 -15.56 3.67 0.34
CA LYS A 77 -17.03 3.59 0.26
C LYS A 77 -17.50 2.22 -0.23
N PHE A 78 -16.81 1.65 -1.21
CA PHE A 78 -17.16 0.37 -1.81
C PHE A 78 -16.97 -0.80 -0.83
N ILE A 79 -15.89 -0.79 -0.03
CA ILE A 79 -15.58 -1.85 0.94
C ILE A 79 -16.15 -1.62 2.35
N GLU A 80 -16.84 -0.50 2.60
CA GLU A 80 -17.44 -0.15 3.90
C GLU A 80 -18.22 -1.31 4.54
N PRO A 81 -18.98 -2.15 3.78
CA PRO A 81 -19.70 -3.29 4.37
C PRO A 81 -18.83 -4.35 5.01
N LEU A 82 -17.55 -4.45 4.62
CA LEU A 82 -16.61 -5.43 5.19
C LEU A 82 -16.11 -5.04 6.58
N LYS A 83 -16.11 -3.75 6.91
CA LYS A 83 -15.63 -3.18 8.18
C LYS A 83 -14.16 -3.49 8.49
N ILE A 84 -13.33 -3.60 7.46
CA ILE A 84 -11.88 -3.85 7.54
C ILE A 84 -11.05 -2.59 7.29
N SER A 85 -11.70 -1.46 7.09
CA SER A 85 -11.09 -0.17 6.74
C SER A 85 -11.79 0.98 7.47
N PRO A 86 -11.17 2.17 7.57
CA PRO A 86 -11.86 3.37 8.04
C PRO A 86 -13.06 3.69 7.17
N LYS A 87 -14.13 4.16 7.79
CA LYS A 87 -15.28 4.69 7.06
C LYS A 87 -14.89 6.01 6.39
N ALA A 88 -15.24 6.18 5.11
CA ALA A 88 -15.07 7.44 4.41
C ALA A 88 -16.33 8.31 4.53
N TYR A 89 -16.16 9.57 4.90
CA TYR A 89 -17.24 10.51 5.16
C TYR A 89 -17.39 11.57 4.08
N TYR A 90 -16.27 12.12 3.60
CA TYR A 90 -16.30 13.25 2.68
C TYR A 90 -15.10 13.24 1.74
N PHE A 91 -15.32 13.69 0.52
CA PHE A 91 -14.28 13.98 -0.47
C PHE A 91 -14.58 15.30 -1.19
N SER A 92 -13.55 16.10 -1.43
CA SER A 92 -13.62 17.29 -2.27
C SER A 92 -12.30 17.52 -2.99
N ASN A 93 -12.36 17.79 -4.28
CA ASN A 93 -11.24 18.26 -5.11
C ASN A 93 -11.50 19.66 -5.73
N ASN A 94 -12.70 20.19 -5.53
CA ASN A 94 -13.09 21.54 -5.98
C ASN A 94 -13.37 22.41 -4.76
N ASN A 95 -12.32 22.89 -4.12
CA ASN A 95 -12.35 23.69 -2.90
C ASN A 95 -11.42 24.89 -3.00
N SER A 96 -11.48 25.81 -2.03
CA SER A 96 -10.74 27.07 -2.05
C SER A 96 -9.21 26.89 -2.01
N ILE A 97 -8.72 25.78 -1.41
CA ILE A 97 -7.29 25.47 -1.37
C ILE A 97 -6.79 24.72 -2.61
N LYS A 98 -7.69 24.35 -3.54
CA LYS A 98 -7.38 23.61 -4.79
C LYS A 98 -6.57 22.32 -4.57
N GLN A 99 -6.85 21.62 -3.48
CA GLN A 99 -6.20 20.37 -3.10
C GLN A 99 -7.25 19.31 -2.80
N ASP A 100 -6.90 18.05 -3.01
CA ASP A 100 -7.79 16.96 -2.63
C ASP A 100 -7.90 16.89 -1.10
N LEU A 101 -9.14 16.90 -0.62
CA LEU A 101 -9.50 16.67 0.78
C LEU A 101 -10.31 15.39 0.88
N THR A 102 -9.87 14.47 1.73
CA THR A 102 -10.66 13.31 2.15
C THR A 102 -10.83 13.35 3.67
N ILE A 103 -12.07 13.10 4.17
CA ILE A 103 -12.33 12.95 5.60
C ILE A 103 -12.75 11.50 5.85
N VAL A 104 -12.01 10.84 6.73
CA VAL A 104 -12.23 9.43 7.10
C VAL A 104 -12.36 9.29 8.61
N GLU A 105 -12.85 8.14 9.05
CA GLU A 105 -12.86 7.74 10.44
C GLU A 105 -11.44 7.73 11.03
N TYR A 106 -11.27 8.25 12.23
CA TYR A 106 -10.05 8.04 13.00
C TYR A 106 -10.12 6.65 13.65
N ILE A 107 -9.16 5.81 13.33
CA ILE A 107 -9.05 4.49 13.95
C ILE A 107 -8.11 4.58 15.15
N GLU A 108 -8.65 4.29 16.33
CA GLU A 108 -7.85 4.15 17.54
C GLU A 108 -7.18 2.77 17.54
N GLY A 109 -5.87 2.76 17.38
CA GLY A 109 -5.09 1.53 17.25
C GLY A 109 -3.60 1.83 17.11
N GLU A 110 -2.82 0.77 17.16
CA GLU A 110 -1.37 0.83 17.01
C GLU A 110 -0.96 0.22 15.67
N ILE A 111 0.08 0.78 15.05
CA ILE A 111 0.69 0.16 13.87
C ILE A 111 1.14 -1.25 14.25
N LEU A 112 0.93 -2.19 13.34
CA LEU A 112 1.28 -3.59 13.54
C LEU A 112 2.75 -3.73 13.97
N GLY A 113 2.93 -4.07 15.24
CA GLY A 113 4.23 -4.41 15.83
C GLY A 113 4.52 -5.90 15.75
N ASP A 114 4.75 -6.52 16.91
CA ASP A 114 4.89 -7.98 17.00
C ASP A 114 3.57 -8.65 16.67
N ILE A 115 3.55 -9.38 15.56
CA ILE A 115 2.33 -10.02 15.07
C ILE A 115 2.09 -11.36 15.78
N SER A 116 0.96 -11.47 16.46
CA SER A 116 0.51 -12.73 17.07
C SER A 116 -0.15 -13.64 16.04
N ASP A 117 -0.21 -14.96 16.35
CA ASP A 117 -0.93 -15.93 15.49
C ASP A 117 -2.40 -15.54 15.28
N LYS A 118 -3.04 -14.93 16.29
CA LYS A 118 -4.40 -14.39 16.18
C LYS A 118 -4.47 -13.27 15.15
N HIS A 119 -3.56 -12.30 15.18
CA HIS A 119 -3.53 -11.22 14.21
C HIS A 119 -3.33 -11.74 12.79
N ILE A 120 -2.48 -12.78 12.61
CA ILE A 120 -2.27 -13.44 11.32
C ILE A 120 -3.55 -14.09 10.81
N PHE A 121 -4.25 -14.81 11.69
CA PHE A 121 -5.51 -15.46 11.36
C PHE A 121 -6.61 -14.46 10.99
N ASP A 122 -6.78 -13.39 11.78
CA ASP A 122 -7.74 -12.32 11.53
C ASP A 122 -7.46 -11.66 10.16
N LEU A 123 -6.21 -11.28 9.91
CA LEU A 123 -5.77 -10.67 8.65
C LEU A 123 -6.00 -11.58 7.44
N ALA A 124 -5.68 -12.87 7.55
CA ALA A 124 -5.92 -13.85 6.50
C ALA A 124 -7.43 -13.99 6.20
N THR A 125 -8.26 -14.00 7.24
CA THR A 125 -9.71 -14.10 7.13
C THR A 125 -10.31 -12.86 6.46
N ASP A 126 -9.87 -11.67 6.86
CA ASP A 126 -10.35 -10.41 6.30
C ASP A 126 -9.94 -10.24 4.84
N LEU A 127 -8.69 -10.56 4.48
CA LEU A 127 -8.24 -10.56 3.09
C LEU A 127 -8.96 -11.61 2.23
N ASN A 128 -9.19 -12.82 2.76
CA ASN A 128 -9.97 -13.82 2.05
C ASN A 128 -11.40 -13.32 1.78
N LYS A 129 -12.03 -12.69 2.78
CA LYS A 129 -13.37 -12.08 2.63
C LYS A 129 -13.38 -10.97 1.58
N LEU A 130 -12.38 -10.07 1.60
CA LEU A 130 -12.22 -9.01 0.61
C LEU A 130 -12.13 -9.58 -0.80
N HIS A 131 -11.18 -10.48 -1.02
CA HIS A 131 -10.88 -11.05 -2.34
C HIS A 131 -12.03 -11.92 -2.89
N LYS A 132 -12.79 -12.60 -2.01
CA LYS A 132 -13.96 -13.39 -2.44
C LYS A 132 -15.19 -12.51 -2.71
N THR A 133 -15.36 -11.44 -1.98
CA THR A 133 -16.52 -10.56 -2.13
C THR A 133 -16.44 -9.74 -3.41
N TYR A 134 -15.23 -9.26 -3.77
CA TYR A 134 -15.03 -8.38 -4.91
C TYR A 134 -14.16 -9.05 -5.95
N GLN A 135 -14.78 -9.88 -6.78
CA GLN A 135 -14.15 -10.59 -7.90
C GLN A 135 -14.53 -9.97 -9.23
N PHE A 136 -13.61 -10.02 -10.18
CA PHE A 136 -13.74 -9.42 -11.51
C PHE A 136 -13.21 -10.37 -12.57
N ASP A 137 -13.86 -10.36 -13.72
CA ASP A 137 -13.37 -11.04 -14.91
C ASP A 137 -12.43 -10.12 -15.70
N ARG A 138 -11.45 -10.68 -16.40
CA ARG A 138 -10.47 -9.94 -17.19
C ARG A 138 -11.09 -9.06 -18.30
N THR A 139 -12.28 -9.38 -18.73
CA THR A 139 -13.02 -8.67 -19.78
C THR A 139 -13.65 -7.37 -19.31
N GLY A 140 -13.48 -7.04 -18.09
CA GLY A 140 -13.55 -5.72 -17.61
C GLY A 140 -14.71 -4.95 -17.47
N ASP A 141 -15.63 -4.97 -16.80
CA ASP A 141 -16.46 -3.81 -16.53
C ASP A 141 -16.57 -3.51 -15.04
N THR A 142 -16.36 -2.24 -14.76
CA THR A 142 -16.84 -1.54 -13.58
C THR A 142 -16.23 -1.90 -12.24
N LEU A 143 -14.93 -1.55 -12.09
CA LEU A 143 -14.50 -0.99 -10.82
C LEU A 143 -14.44 0.52 -10.94
N PRO A 144 -14.86 1.28 -9.96
CA PRO A 144 -14.24 2.55 -9.75
C PRO A 144 -12.84 2.26 -9.18
N PRO A 145 -11.77 2.68 -9.84
CA PRO A 145 -11.61 3.56 -10.99
C PRO A 145 -10.95 2.94 -12.22
N GLN A 146 -11.22 3.53 -13.36
CA GLN A 146 -10.94 3.12 -14.72
C GLN A 146 -9.46 3.09 -15.17
N ASP A 147 -8.48 3.15 -14.33
CA ASP A 147 -7.07 3.13 -14.72
C ASP A 147 -6.28 1.94 -14.15
N SER A 148 -6.97 0.87 -13.83
CA SER A 148 -6.31 -0.38 -13.52
C SER A 148 -5.83 -1.03 -14.82
N SER A 149 -4.61 -0.72 -15.22
CA SER A 149 -3.85 -1.65 -16.05
C SER A 149 -3.98 -3.04 -15.41
N PRO A 150 -4.44 -4.08 -16.13
CA PRO A 150 -4.63 -5.42 -15.60
C PRO A 150 -3.32 -6.10 -15.18
N TYR A 151 -2.28 -5.36 -14.96
CA TYR A 151 -0.95 -5.79 -14.64
C TYR A 151 -0.29 -4.84 -13.64
N ARG A 152 -0.87 -4.71 -12.45
CA ARG A 152 -0.04 -4.26 -11.31
C ARG A 152 0.75 -5.42 -10.68
N CYS A 153 0.58 -6.65 -11.12
CA CYS A 153 1.66 -7.63 -11.15
C CYS A 153 2.87 -7.13 -11.97
N THR A 154 2.79 -5.94 -12.46
CA THR A 154 3.71 -5.05 -13.13
C THR A 154 4.73 -4.41 -12.21
N ILE A 155 4.83 -4.81 -10.95
CA ILE A 155 6.07 -4.54 -10.21
C ILE A 155 7.24 -5.01 -11.07
N TYR A 156 7.11 -6.15 -11.73
CA TYR A 156 8.13 -6.60 -12.67
C TYR A 156 8.20 -5.74 -13.94
N ASN A 157 7.10 -5.33 -14.54
CA ASN A 157 7.15 -4.50 -15.78
C ASN A 157 7.57 -3.07 -15.49
N GLU A 158 7.21 -2.48 -14.36
CA GLU A 158 7.75 -1.21 -13.90
C GLU A 158 9.24 -1.36 -13.58
N PHE A 159 9.63 -2.48 -13.00
CA PHE A 159 11.00 -2.83 -12.67
C PHE A 159 11.85 -3.10 -13.92
N ALA A 160 11.37 -3.94 -14.83
CA ALA A 160 12.10 -4.29 -16.05
C ALA A 160 12.19 -3.15 -17.08
N ASN A 161 11.23 -2.22 -17.07
CA ASN A 161 11.16 -1.17 -18.10
C ASN A 161 11.45 0.26 -17.59
N GLY A 162 11.56 0.48 -16.28
CA GLY A 162 11.63 1.83 -15.73
C GLY A 162 12.75 2.13 -14.75
N GLU A 163 13.27 1.13 -14.05
CA GLU A 163 14.16 1.38 -12.90
C GLU A 163 15.61 1.67 -13.32
N ASP A 164 16.09 1.15 -14.43
CA ASP A 164 17.43 1.51 -14.92
C ASP A 164 17.57 3.02 -15.12
N LYS A 165 16.54 3.67 -15.67
CA LYS A 165 16.50 5.13 -15.84
C LYS A 165 16.33 5.89 -14.50
N LYS A 166 15.69 5.28 -13.48
CA LYS A 166 15.58 5.89 -12.17
C LYS A 166 16.88 5.79 -11.38
N ILE A 167 17.60 4.66 -11.46
CA ILE A 167 18.90 4.48 -10.84
C ILE A 167 19.88 5.55 -11.35
N GLU A 168 20.00 5.71 -12.65
CA GLU A 168 20.86 6.72 -13.26
C GLU A 168 20.51 8.17 -12.86
N LYS A 169 19.25 8.43 -12.56
CA LYS A 169 18.79 9.77 -12.13
C LYS A 169 19.24 10.14 -10.72
N TYR A 170 19.40 9.16 -9.82
CA TYR A 170 19.61 9.39 -8.39
C TYR A 170 21.03 9.10 -7.90
N LEU A 171 21.83 8.38 -8.66
CA LEU A 171 23.18 7.94 -8.28
C LEU A 171 24.26 8.54 -9.16
N SER A 172 25.44 8.74 -8.58
CA SER A 172 26.63 9.06 -9.36
C SER A 172 27.10 7.84 -10.17
N TRP A 173 27.82 8.09 -11.26
CA TRP A 173 28.39 7.02 -12.09
C TRP A 173 29.34 6.10 -11.31
N GLU A 174 30.06 6.65 -10.35
CA GLU A 174 30.96 5.90 -9.47
C GLU A 174 30.18 4.96 -8.54
N ASP A 175 29.06 5.43 -7.99
CA ASP A 175 28.22 4.65 -7.10
C ASP A 175 27.47 3.54 -7.84
N ILE A 176 26.97 3.86 -9.05
CA ILE A 176 26.34 2.87 -9.93
C ILE A 176 27.29 1.72 -10.21
N ASN A 177 28.54 1.98 -10.56
CA ASN A 177 29.51 0.95 -10.89
C ASN A 177 29.76 -0.05 -9.75
N LYS A 178 29.52 0.32 -8.49
CA LYS A 178 29.68 -0.59 -7.36
C LYS A 178 28.53 -1.59 -7.23
N ILE A 179 27.32 -1.22 -7.64
CA ILE A 179 26.11 -2.01 -7.42
C ILE A 179 25.54 -2.64 -8.69
N ILE A 180 25.94 -2.16 -9.88
CA ILE A 180 25.30 -2.50 -11.15
C ILE A 180 25.41 -3.99 -11.51
N GLU A 181 26.53 -4.63 -11.20
CA GLU A 181 26.70 -6.06 -11.50
C GLU A 181 25.75 -6.95 -10.68
N PRO A 182 25.70 -6.86 -9.33
CA PRO A 182 24.73 -7.66 -8.55
C PRO A 182 23.30 -7.29 -8.89
N TYR A 183 23.00 -6.01 -9.11
CA TYR A 183 21.69 -5.57 -9.58
C TYR A 183 21.27 -6.29 -10.87
N ASN A 184 22.13 -6.26 -11.91
CA ASN A 184 21.84 -6.89 -13.21
C ASN A 184 21.67 -8.40 -13.08
N ARG A 185 22.50 -9.08 -12.24
CA ARG A 185 22.36 -10.52 -12.01
C ARG A 185 21.04 -10.87 -11.34
N ILE A 186 20.63 -10.11 -10.31
CA ILE A 186 19.35 -10.31 -9.62
C ILE A 186 18.19 -10.07 -10.58
N ASN A 187 18.22 -8.95 -11.30
CA ASN A 187 17.18 -8.60 -12.26
C ASN A 187 17.04 -9.66 -13.36
N LYS A 188 18.17 -10.16 -13.89
CA LYS A 188 18.15 -11.26 -14.84
C LYS A 188 17.55 -12.54 -14.27
N LYS A 189 17.93 -12.94 -13.03
CA LYS A 189 17.37 -14.13 -12.38
C LYS A 189 15.84 -14.02 -12.18
N LEU A 190 15.35 -12.85 -11.75
CA LEU A 190 13.92 -12.59 -11.61
C LEU A 190 13.23 -12.66 -12.98
N GLY A 191 13.82 -12.08 -14.03
CA GLY A 191 13.30 -12.13 -15.38
C GLY A 191 13.25 -13.53 -15.96
N ASP A 192 14.33 -14.29 -15.81
CA ASP A 192 14.40 -15.69 -16.24
C ASP A 192 13.34 -16.53 -15.49
N TRP A 193 13.17 -16.31 -14.21
CA TRP A 193 12.14 -16.98 -13.40
C TRP A 193 10.73 -16.67 -13.90
N PHE A 194 10.42 -15.39 -14.09
CA PHE A 194 9.12 -14.96 -14.62
C PHE A 194 8.79 -15.61 -15.97
N ASN A 195 9.76 -15.59 -16.89
CA ASN A 195 9.58 -16.11 -18.25
C ASN A 195 9.48 -17.65 -18.31
N ASN A 196 10.24 -18.35 -17.45
CA ASN A 196 10.32 -19.81 -17.49
C ASN A 196 9.14 -20.49 -16.81
N LEU A 197 8.63 -19.90 -15.72
CA LEU A 197 7.55 -20.55 -14.95
C LEU A 197 6.17 -20.37 -15.54
N ARG A 198 5.96 -19.35 -16.40
CA ARG A 198 4.65 -19.05 -16.99
C ARG A 198 3.48 -19.04 -15.99
N ILE A 199 3.81 -18.76 -14.70
CA ILE A 199 2.87 -18.84 -13.58
C ILE A 199 1.75 -17.80 -13.66
N PHE A 200 1.93 -16.76 -14.47
CA PHE A 200 0.96 -15.70 -14.70
C PHE A 200 0.19 -15.86 -16.02
N ASP A 201 0.45 -16.94 -16.76
CA ASP A 201 -0.29 -17.21 -18.00
C ASP A 201 -1.75 -17.57 -17.71
N ASN A 202 -2.64 -17.14 -18.60
CA ASN A 202 -4.07 -17.51 -18.56
C ASN A 202 -4.82 -17.10 -17.27
N LEU A 203 -4.38 -16.06 -16.59
CA LEU A 203 -5.14 -15.47 -15.50
C LEU A 203 -6.48 -14.91 -16.05
N THR A 204 -7.59 -15.34 -15.50
CA THR A 204 -8.93 -14.93 -15.92
C THR A 204 -9.76 -14.30 -14.82
N LYS A 205 -9.33 -14.47 -13.56
CA LYS A 205 -10.03 -13.94 -12.38
C LYS A 205 -9.12 -13.05 -11.58
N PHE A 206 -9.65 -11.90 -11.23
CA PHE A 206 -9.01 -10.89 -10.41
C PHE A 206 -9.91 -10.55 -9.23
N CYS A 207 -9.36 -9.91 -8.22
CA CYS A 207 -10.11 -9.43 -7.08
C CYS A 207 -9.68 -8.00 -6.73
N LEU A 208 -10.41 -7.35 -5.84
CA LEU A 208 -9.95 -6.10 -5.27
C LEU A 208 -8.80 -6.38 -4.30
N CYS A 209 -7.63 -5.87 -4.61
CA CYS A 209 -6.44 -5.90 -3.77
C CYS A 209 -6.19 -4.53 -3.14
N HIS A 210 -5.62 -4.54 -1.93
CA HIS A 210 -5.12 -3.33 -1.27
C HIS A 210 -3.89 -2.77 -2.00
N ALA A 211 -3.04 -3.67 -2.46
CA ALA A 211 -1.83 -3.44 -3.27
C ALA A 211 -0.73 -2.59 -2.61
N ASP A 212 -0.81 -2.33 -1.28
CA ASP A 212 0.28 -1.73 -0.47
C ASP A 212 0.26 -2.25 0.97
N LEU A 213 0.15 -3.57 1.15
CA LEU A 213 0.15 -4.20 2.48
C LEU A 213 1.57 -4.25 3.06
N LYS A 214 1.77 -3.43 4.11
CA LYS A 214 2.98 -3.36 4.92
C LYS A 214 2.60 -3.00 6.36
N LYS A 215 3.55 -3.14 7.30
CA LYS A 215 3.29 -2.91 8.75
C LYS A 215 2.57 -1.59 9.01
N GLU A 216 3.02 -0.52 8.36
CA GLU A 216 2.52 0.85 8.55
C GLU A 216 1.06 1.04 8.13
N ASN A 217 0.55 0.17 7.25
CA ASN A 217 -0.80 0.22 6.72
C ASN A 217 -1.76 -0.76 7.42
N ILE A 218 -1.31 -1.39 8.51
CA ILE A 218 -2.08 -2.35 9.30
C ILE A 218 -2.14 -1.85 10.74
N LEU A 219 -3.34 -1.60 11.24
CA LEU A 219 -3.57 -1.20 12.63
C LEU A 219 -4.16 -2.37 13.42
N THR A 220 -3.62 -2.61 14.62
CA THR A 220 -4.23 -3.46 15.62
C THR A 220 -5.12 -2.62 16.53
N THR A 221 -6.37 -3.02 16.68
CA THR A 221 -7.38 -2.33 17.50
C THR A 221 -7.98 -3.28 18.52
N ASP A 222 -8.78 -2.76 19.44
CA ASP A 222 -9.59 -3.57 20.36
C ASP A 222 -10.63 -4.47 19.64
N LYS A 223 -10.97 -4.12 18.38
CA LYS A 223 -11.96 -4.83 17.55
C LYS A 223 -11.35 -5.77 16.51
N GLY A 224 -10.03 -5.83 16.43
CA GLY A 224 -9.31 -6.62 15.43
C GLY A 224 -8.39 -5.80 14.55
N ILE A 225 -8.15 -6.26 13.34
CA ILE A 225 -7.27 -5.62 12.36
C ILE A 225 -8.04 -4.58 11.54
N MET A 226 -7.39 -3.45 11.26
CA MET A 226 -7.89 -2.44 10.33
C MET A 226 -6.83 -2.10 9.30
N LEU A 227 -7.20 -2.09 8.03
CA LEU A 227 -6.33 -1.76 6.90
C LEU A 227 -6.54 -0.30 6.51
N ILE A 228 -5.45 0.47 6.43
CA ILE A 228 -5.46 1.89 6.07
C ILE A 228 -4.62 2.13 4.83
N ASP A 229 -4.80 3.31 4.22
CA ASP A 229 -4.02 3.77 3.04
C ASP A 229 -4.31 2.97 1.77
N TRP A 230 -5.56 3.02 1.33
CA TRP A 230 -6.10 2.30 0.17
C TRP A 230 -5.83 3.00 -1.17
N GLU A 231 -4.91 3.97 -1.22
CA GLU A 231 -4.63 4.76 -2.43
C GLU A 231 -4.07 3.92 -3.60
N CYS A 232 -3.44 2.78 -3.29
CA CYS A 232 -2.93 1.85 -4.29
C CYS A 232 -3.92 0.76 -4.69
N ALA A 233 -5.09 0.71 -4.03
CA ALA A 233 -6.04 -0.38 -4.24
C ALA A 233 -6.50 -0.50 -5.70
N GLY A 234 -6.67 -1.72 -6.15
CA GLY A 234 -7.05 -2.00 -7.54
C GLY A 234 -7.34 -3.47 -7.80
N SER A 235 -7.68 -3.76 -9.06
CA SER A 235 -7.94 -5.12 -9.51
C SER A 235 -6.64 -5.86 -9.79
N ASP A 236 -6.38 -6.94 -9.06
CA ASP A 236 -5.22 -7.81 -9.26
C ASP A 236 -5.52 -9.24 -8.77
N ILE A 237 -4.53 -10.13 -8.81
CA ILE A 237 -4.65 -11.47 -8.24
C ILE A 237 -4.43 -11.43 -6.73
N PRO A 238 -5.06 -12.32 -5.95
CA PRO A 238 -4.92 -12.35 -4.49
C PRO A 238 -3.47 -12.48 -4.01
N GLU A 239 -2.65 -13.17 -4.78
CA GLU A 239 -1.23 -13.41 -4.49
C GLU A 239 -0.42 -12.11 -4.43
N THR A 240 -0.91 -11.03 -5.06
CA THR A 240 -0.30 -9.69 -4.99
C THR A 240 -0.35 -9.16 -3.54
N ASP A 241 -1.49 -9.21 -2.89
CA ASP A 241 -1.61 -8.78 -1.50
C ASP A 241 -0.85 -9.70 -0.55
N ILE A 242 -0.91 -11.02 -0.78
CA ILE A 242 -0.22 -12.00 0.06
C ILE A 242 1.30 -11.86 -0.04
N GLY A 243 1.85 -11.72 -1.24
CA GLY A 243 3.28 -11.51 -1.45
C GLY A 243 3.76 -10.19 -0.85
N ARG A 244 2.96 -9.11 -0.99
CA ARG A 244 3.23 -7.81 -0.35
C ARG A 244 3.24 -7.90 1.16
N LEU A 245 2.24 -8.57 1.74
CA LEU A 245 2.16 -8.77 3.18
C LEU A 245 3.37 -9.52 3.72
N PHE A 246 3.77 -10.62 3.06
CA PHE A 246 4.91 -11.43 3.49
C PHE A 246 6.23 -10.68 3.39
N SER A 247 6.38 -9.80 2.40
CA SER A 247 7.54 -8.92 2.28
C SER A 247 7.45 -7.74 3.24
N GLY A 248 6.38 -6.96 3.20
CA GLY A 248 6.24 -5.70 3.95
C GLY A 248 6.08 -5.87 5.47
N CYS A 249 5.66 -7.07 5.92
CA CYS A 249 5.58 -7.42 7.34
C CYS A 249 6.67 -8.41 7.79
N GLU A 250 7.58 -8.82 6.90
CA GLU A 250 8.69 -9.72 7.20
C GLU A 250 8.25 -11.02 7.87
N PHE A 251 7.16 -11.63 7.39
CA PHE A 251 6.63 -12.87 7.97
C PHE A 251 7.66 -14.00 7.93
N SER A 252 7.91 -14.63 9.08
CA SER A 252 8.65 -15.89 9.17
C SER A 252 7.92 -17.01 8.42
N GLU A 253 8.62 -18.08 8.05
CA GLU A 253 8.02 -19.24 7.37
C GLU A 253 6.83 -19.81 8.14
N ARG A 254 6.95 -19.95 9.48
CA ARG A 254 5.84 -20.38 10.33
C ARG A 254 4.63 -19.45 10.24
N GLN A 255 4.84 -18.15 10.20
CA GLN A 255 3.77 -17.15 10.09
C GLN A 255 3.11 -17.19 8.71
N GLN A 256 3.91 -17.39 7.65
CA GLN A 256 3.40 -17.59 6.29
C GLN A 256 2.51 -18.84 6.21
N ASP A 257 2.94 -19.95 6.82
CA ASP A 257 2.15 -21.19 6.88
C ASP A 257 0.80 -21.02 7.60
N ILE A 258 0.81 -20.30 8.74
CA ILE A 258 -0.42 -19.98 9.49
C ILE A 258 -1.36 -19.16 8.60
N PHE A 259 -0.83 -18.11 7.96
CA PHE A 259 -1.60 -17.25 7.08
C PHE A 259 -2.20 -18.05 5.91
N LEU A 260 -1.40 -18.82 5.19
CA LEU A 260 -1.83 -19.58 4.02
C LEU A 260 -2.93 -20.60 4.37
N LYS A 261 -2.77 -21.30 5.48
CA LYS A 261 -3.79 -22.24 5.98
C LYS A 261 -5.09 -21.53 6.36
N ALA A 262 -5.01 -20.38 7.01
CA ALA A 262 -6.18 -19.59 7.38
C ALA A 262 -6.87 -19.00 6.13
N TYR A 263 -6.09 -18.55 5.15
CA TYR A 263 -6.59 -17.91 3.94
C TYR A 263 -7.21 -18.93 2.95
N TYR A 264 -6.50 -20.01 2.63
CA TYR A 264 -6.93 -21.01 1.63
C TYR A 264 -7.70 -22.19 2.23
N GLY A 265 -7.69 -22.37 3.56
CA GLY A 265 -8.19 -23.56 4.24
C GLY A 265 -7.20 -24.74 4.26
N ASN A 266 -6.24 -24.73 3.34
CA ASN A 266 -5.13 -25.68 3.22
C ASN A 266 -3.91 -24.97 2.65
N ILE A 267 -2.79 -25.67 2.53
CA ILE A 267 -1.66 -25.19 1.74
C ILE A 267 -2.08 -25.11 0.27
N PRO A 268 -1.94 -23.97 -0.40
CA PRO A 268 -2.37 -23.82 -1.79
C PRO A 268 -1.51 -24.63 -2.75
N ASP A 269 -2.01 -24.76 -4.00
CA ASP A 269 -1.28 -25.41 -5.08
C ASP A 269 0.08 -24.78 -5.34
N GLU A 270 1.02 -25.56 -5.88
CA GLU A 270 2.40 -25.15 -6.17
C GLU A 270 2.47 -23.87 -7.03
N ILE A 271 1.60 -23.73 -8.03
CA ILE A 271 1.55 -22.55 -8.90
C ILE A 271 1.20 -21.29 -8.09
N ILE A 272 0.28 -21.38 -7.17
CA ILE A 272 -0.12 -20.27 -6.28
C ILE A 272 1.05 -19.91 -5.35
N LEU A 273 1.69 -20.92 -4.75
CA LEU A 273 2.87 -20.71 -3.91
C LEU A 273 3.99 -20.01 -4.69
N GLN A 274 4.27 -20.46 -5.89
CA GLN A 274 5.29 -19.86 -6.76
C GLN A 274 4.98 -18.40 -7.11
N ARG A 275 3.71 -18.03 -7.35
CA ARG A 275 3.30 -16.63 -7.54
C ARG A 275 3.57 -15.79 -6.30
N ILE A 276 3.16 -16.27 -5.12
CA ILE A 276 3.38 -15.57 -3.86
C ILE A 276 4.87 -15.37 -3.60
N ILE A 277 5.68 -16.42 -3.76
CA ILE A 277 7.14 -16.37 -3.55
C ILE A 277 7.78 -15.42 -4.56
N PHE A 278 7.37 -15.47 -5.83
CA PHE A 278 7.90 -14.58 -6.87
C PHE A 278 7.60 -13.12 -6.53
N ILE A 279 6.34 -12.79 -6.22
CA ILE A 279 5.93 -11.43 -5.87
C ILE A 279 6.69 -10.95 -4.64
N LYS A 280 6.76 -11.78 -3.58
CA LYS A 280 7.55 -11.46 -2.39
C LYS A 280 9.00 -11.13 -2.72
N LYS A 281 9.66 -11.96 -3.53
CA LYS A 281 11.06 -11.75 -3.90
C LYS A 281 11.27 -10.48 -4.73
N VAL A 282 10.40 -10.20 -5.68
CA VAL A 282 10.46 -8.93 -6.44
C VAL A 282 10.34 -7.74 -5.49
N LEU A 283 9.44 -7.80 -4.52
CA LEU A 283 9.25 -6.73 -3.54
C LEU A 283 10.42 -6.59 -2.57
N ASP A 284 10.97 -7.70 -2.07
CA ASP A 284 12.16 -7.67 -1.21
C ASP A 284 13.33 -6.96 -1.92
N PHE A 285 13.52 -7.23 -3.21
CA PHE A 285 14.51 -6.54 -4.03
C PHE A 285 14.18 -5.05 -4.23
N PHE A 286 12.91 -4.74 -4.54
CA PHE A 286 12.44 -3.37 -4.69
C PHE A 286 12.65 -2.54 -3.41
N TYR A 287 12.34 -3.08 -2.24
CA TYR A 287 12.52 -2.37 -0.97
C TYR A 287 14.00 -2.05 -0.67
N ILE A 288 14.95 -2.90 -1.07
CA ILE A 288 16.37 -2.56 -0.98
C ILE A 288 16.67 -1.32 -1.83
N LEU A 289 16.15 -1.25 -3.06
CA LEU A 289 16.36 -0.10 -3.95
C LEU A 289 15.64 1.14 -3.43
N GLU A 290 14.40 0.99 -2.99
CA GLU A 290 13.57 2.08 -2.47
C GLU A 290 14.22 2.75 -1.26
N ASP A 291 14.71 1.98 -0.31
CA ASP A 291 15.33 2.46 0.91
C ASP A 291 16.58 3.31 0.66
N TYR A 292 17.40 2.94 -0.31
CA TYR A 292 18.65 3.63 -0.59
C TYR A 292 18.52 4.71 -1.65
N ILE A 293 17.71 4.50 -2.67
CA ILE A 293 17.73 5.32 -3.90
C ILE A 293 16.51 6.25 -3.96
N ILE A 294 15.32 5.70 -3.79
CA ILE A 294 14.07 6.43 -4.06
C ILE A 294 13.67 7.30 -2.87
N LEU A 295 13.50 6.69 -1.71
CA LEU A 295 13.02 7.38 -0.50
C LEU A 295 14.14 7.90 0.39
N LYS A 296 15.38 7.52 0.13
CA LYS A 296 16.55 7.92 0.93
C LYS A 296 16.34 7.69 2.43
N ARG A 297 15.61 6.63 2.79
CA ARG A 297 15.35 6.26 4.19
C ARG A 297 16.61 5.84 4.91
N LYS A 298 17.55 5.22 4.19
CA LYS A 298 18.89 4.91 4.69
C LYS A 298 19.87 5.95 4.17
N THR A 299 20.83 6.32 4.98
CA THR A 299 21.95 7.16 4.52
C THR A 299 22.64 6.42 3.37
N TRP A 300 22.78 7.11 2.22
CA TRP A 300 23.43 6.54 1.05
C TRP A 300 24.81 5.98 1.43
N ASN A 301 24.98 4.69 1.28
CA ASN A 301 26.22 3.98 1.50
C ASN A 301 26.27 2.82 0.50
N PRO A 302 27.02 2.96 -0.61
CA PRO A 302 27.06 1.95 -1.66
C PRO A 302 27.60 0.60 -1.19
N ASP A 303 28.54 0.57 -0.23
CA ASP A 303 29.09 -0.69 0.29
C ASP A 303 28.04 -1.45 1.13
N LYS A 304 27.21 -0.72 1.88
CA LYS A 304 26.14 -1.32 2.65
C LYS A 304 25.02 -1.84 1.75
N MET A 305 24.64 -1.08 0.73
CA MET A 305 23.67 -1.50 -0.29
C MET A 305 24.18 -2.73 -1.05
N LEU A 306 25.45 -2.71 -1.47
CA LEU A 306 26.09 -3.86 -2.12
C LEU A 306 26.00 -5.12 -1.25
N LYS A 307 26.29 -5.00 0.04
CA LYS A 307 26.17 -6.11 1.00
C LYS A 307 24.74 -6.66 1.07
N GLU A 308 23.73 -5.80 1.09
CA GLU A 308 22.32 -6.22 1.10
C GLU A 308 21.94 -6.90 -0.21
N LEU A 309 22.35 -6.37 -1.37
CA LEU A 309 22.11 -7.00 -2.68
C LEU A 309 22.76 -8.38 -2.80
N LEU A 310 24.02 -8.52 -2.37
CA LEU A 310 24.70 -9.82 -2.37
C LEU A 310 24.07 -10.81 -1.39
N GLY A 311 23.61 -10.33 -0.24
CA GLY A 311 22.85 -11.12 0.73
C GLY A 311 21.54 -11.64 0.13
N TYR A 312 20.82 -10.76 -0.55
CA TYR A 312 19.58 -11.10 -1.24
C TYR A 312 19.82 -12.11 -2.38
N GLU A 313 20.83 -11.87 -3.24
CA GLU A 313 21.21 -12.78 -4.32
C GLU A 313 21.49 -14.20 -3.78
N LYS A 314 22.23 -14.30 -2.69
CA LYS A 314 22.53 -15.59 -2.03
C LYS A 314 21.26 -16.29 -1.50
N GLN A 315 20.30 -15.53 -0.99
CA GLN A 315 19.01 -16.10 -0.57
C GLN A 315 18.16 -16.61 -1.74
N MET A 316 18.30 -16.00 -2.91
CA MET A 316 17.63 -16.52 -4.12
C MET A 316 18.20 -17.88 -4.53
N ASP A 317 19.52 -18.07 -4.44
CA ASP A 317 20.19 -19.30 -4.87
C ASP A 317 20.00 -20.45 -3.87
N GLY A 318 19.73 -20.18 -2.62
CA GLY A 318 19.60 -21.19 -1.57
C GLY A 318 18.25 -21.90 -1.46
N ARG A 319 17.30 -21.61 -2.35
CA ARG A 319 15.93 -22.15 -2.34
C ARG A 319 15.49 -22.57 -3.75
N ALA A 320 16.34 -23.20 -4.51
CA ALA A 320 15.98 -23.89 -5.74
C ALA A 320 15.62 -25.34 -5.44
#